data_90d1ad164487a4ebd63659b1a8afec1d
#
_entry.id   90d1ad164487a4ebd63659b1a8afec1d
#
_cell.length_a   1.000
_cell.length_b   1.000
_cell.length_c   1.000
_cell.angle_alpha   90.00
_cell.angle_beta   90.00
_cell.angle_gamma   90.00
#
_symmetry.space_group_name_H-M   'P 1'
#
loop_
_entity.id
_entity.type
_entity.pdbx_description
1 polymer ?
#
loop_
_entity_poly.entity_id
_entity_poly.type
_entity_poly.pdbx_seq_one_letter_code
_entity_poly.pdbx_strand_id
1 'polypeptide(L)'
;AALVEARKSKVSPYYHDKLDALLDRYARRLAQWTNDYNRNQASYPSQFISGAGNYNMKKHEKQMSREGTLWKEYDEIKAILNKIEAVGTGAVDLSDPHAREMLTDQLQKLQAQLDRNKALNAYYRKHKSFVGFPGLTAEAAAKLTADFADTCQRCPWIDKPCPDYELT
;
A
#
# COMPACT_ATOMS: atom_id res chain seq x y z
N ALA A 1 10.28 6.00 -7.68
CA ALA A 1 9.66 6.19 -9.01
C ALA A 1 8.79 4.99 -9.40
N ALA A 2 9.33 3.75 -9.55
CA ALA A 2 8.57 2.58 -10.00
C ALA A 2 7.27 2.31 -9.22
N LEU A 3 7.28 2.42 -7.88
CA LEU A 3 6.10 2.26 -7.03
C LEU A 3 5.01 3.28 -7.38
N VAL A 4 5.37 4.53 -7.62
CA VAL A 4 4.43 5.60 -7.98
C VAL A 4 3.82 5.35 -9.33
N GLU A 5 4.61 4.96 -10.34
CA GLU A 5 4.11 4.62 -11.68
C GLU A 5 3.17 3.40 -11.63
N ALA A 6 3.55 2.35 -10.88
CA ALA A 6 2.67 1.20 -10.66
C ALA A 6 1.37 1.57 -9.92
N ARG A 7 1.39 2.60 -9.07
CA ARG A 7 0.17 3.07 -8.41
C ARG A 7 -0.67 3.95 -9.32
N LYS A 8 -0.05 4.87 -10.10
CA LYS A 8 -0.74 5.70 -11.08
C LYS A 8 -1.55 4.88 -12.08
N SER A 9 -1.04 3.72 -12.51
CA SER A 9 -1.79 2.83 -13.43
C SER A 9 -3.07 2.22 -12.83
N LYS A 10 -3.22 2.23 -11.50
CA LYS A 10 -4.34 1.59 -10.77
C LYS A 10 -5.37 2.58 -10.24
N VAL A 11 -5.00 3.87 -10.11
CA VAL A 11 -5.84 4.90 -9.53
C VAL A 11 -6.29 5.90 -10.58
N SER A 12 -7.33 6.67 -10.24
CA SER A 12 -7.81 7.77 -11.10
C SER A 12 -6.73 8.83 -11.30
N PRO A 13 -6.65 9.48 -12.48
CA PRO A 13 -5.72 10.57 -12.76
C PRO A 13 -5.74 11.71 -11.74
N TYR A 14 -6.85 11.96 -11.08
CA TYR A 14 -6.99 12.98 -10.02
C TYR A 14 -6.07 12.77 -8.82
N TYR A 15 -5.54 11.55 -8.64
CA TYR A 15 -4.57 11.25 -7.58
C TYR A 15 -3.12 11.42 -8.01
N HIS A 16 -2.82 11.69 -9.29
CA HIS A 16 -1.45 11.69 -9.81
C HIS A 16 -0.61 12.78 -9.18
N ASP A 17 -1.13 14.01 -9.05
CA ASP A 17 -0.42 15.13 -8.43
C ASP A 17 -0.08 14.83 -6.95
N LYS A 18 -0.99 14.20 -6.24
CA LYS A 18 -0.77 13.76 -4.86
C LYS A 18 0.33 12.71 -4.76
N LEU A 19 0.38 11.77 -5.70
CA LEU A 19 1.42 10.74 -5.79
C LEU A 19 2.79 11.36 -6.09
N ASP A 20 2.85 12.33 -7.01
CA ASP A 20 4.10 13.04 -7.35
C ASP A 20 4.59 13.87 -6.16
N ALA A 21 3.71 14.58 -5.49
CA ALA A 21 4.05 15.34 -4.27
C ALA A 21 4.59 14.44 -3.13
N LEU A 22 4.02 13.23 -2.98
CA LEU A 22 4.52 12.25 -2.01
C LEU A 22 5.90 11.70 -2.40
N LEU A 23 6.14 11.45 -3.70
CA LEU A 23 7.44 11.02 -4.21
C LEU A 23 8.51 12.09 -3.97
N ASP A 24 8.22 13.34 -4.29
CA ASP A 24 9.13 14.47 -4.07
C ASP A 24 9.45 14.65 -2.58
N ARG A 25 8.43 14.51 -1.74
CA ARG A 25 8.60 14.57 -0.27
C ARG A 25 9.50 13.44 0.22
N TYR A 26 9.29 12.22 -0.28
CA TYR A 26 10.12 11.07 0.04
C TYR A 26 11.58 11.31 -0.37
N ALA A 27 11.82 11.73 -1.62
CA ALA A 27 13.14 11.96 -2.16
C ALA A 27 13.91 13.02 -1.37
N ARG A 28 13.26 14.18 -1.09
CA ARG A 28 13.86 15.26 -0.31
C ARG A 28 14.20 14.84 1.12
N ARG A 29 13.28 14.17 1.81
CA ARG A 29 13.52 13.72 3.18
C ARG A 29 14.61 12.66 3.26
N LEU A 30 14.65 11.73 2.28
CA LEU A 30 15.68 10.69 2.21
C LEU A 30 17.06 11.30 1.96
N ALA A 31 17.17 12.26 1.04
CA ALA A 31 18.43 12.97 0.77
C ALA A 31 18.93 13.75 2.01
N GLN A 32 18.02 14.44 2.70
CA GLN A 32 18.34 15.14 3.94
C GLN A 32 18.83 14.16 5.02
N TRP A 33 18.10 13.06 5.22
CA TRP A 33 18.48 12.03 6.18
C TRP A 33 19.87 11.44 5.87
N THR A 34 20.14 11.13 4.60
CA THR A 34 21.44 10.61 4.17
C THR A 34 22.58 11.57 4.52
N ASN A 35 22.38 12.88 4.26
CA ASN A 35 23.36 13.90 4.60
C ASN A 35 23.58 14.00 6.12
N ASP A 36 22.51 13.99 6.89
CA ASP A 36 22.58 14.08 8.35
C ASP A 36 23.21 12.83 8.98
N TYR A 37 22.89 11.64 8.42
CA TYR A 37 23.50 10.39 8.84
C TYR A 37 25.01 10.40 8.56
N ASN A 38 25.44 10.78 7.36
CA ASN A 38 26.84 10.85 7.01
C ASN A 38 27.59 11.88 7.87
N ARG A 39 26.97 13.04 8.14
CA ARG A 39 27.54 14.06 9.05
C ARG A 39 27.67 13.53 10.47
N ASN A 40 26.69 12.77 10.94
CA ASN A 40 26.74 12.15 12.26
C ASN A 40 27.87 11.12 12.33
N GLN A 41 28.02 10.25 11.32
CA GLN A 41 29.09 9.26 11.26
C GLN A 41 30.49 9.92 11.21
N ALA A 42 30.63 11.02 10.49
CA ALA A 42 31.88 11.76 10.39
C ALA A 42 32.18 12.62 11.66
N SER A 43 31.22 12.79 12.57
CA SER A 43 31.36 13.69 13.72
C SER A 43 32.37 13.24 14.77
N TYR A 44 32.60 11.93 14.84
CA TYR A 44 33.55 11.35 15.77
C TYR A 44 34.17 10.07 15.22
N PRO A 45 35.51 9.94 15.16
CA PRO A 45 36.17 8.77 14.63
C PRO A 45 35.98 7.55 15.53
N SER A 46 36.08 6.34 14.96
CA SER A 46 36.00 5.11 15.72
C SER A 46 37.16 4.97 16.70
N GLN A 47 36.95 4.18 17.74
CA GLN A 47 38.00 3.89 18.75
C GLN A 47 39.26 3.28 18.12
N PHE A 48 39.14 2.53 17.04
CA PHE A 48 40.28 1.95 16.32
C PHE A 48 41.19 3.04 15.71
N ILE A 49 40.63 4.16 15.30
CA ILE A 49 41.39 5.28 14.71
C ILE A 49 41.95 6.18 15.81
N SER A 50 41.16 6.46 16.85
CA SER A 50 41.53 7.41 17.93
C SER A 50 42.47 6.83 18.96
N GLY A 51 42.53 5.49 19.09
CA GLY A 51 43.19 4.81 20.20
C GLY A 51 42.41 4.88 21.52
N ALA A 52 42.58 3.88 22.38
CA ALA A 52 41.80 3.76 23.63
C ALA A 52 42.01 4.93 24.60
N GLY A 53 43.22 5.48 24.70
CA GLY A 53 43.57 6.54 25.64
C GLY A 53 42.97 7.90 25.30
N ASN A 54 42.63 8.15 24.04
CA ASN A 54 42.11 9.44 23.55
C ASN A 54 40.62 9.38 23.20
N TYR A 55 39.95 8.27 23.49
CA TYR A 55 38.54 8.08 23.13
C TYR A 55 37.60 8.80 24.09
N ASN A 56 36.89 9.79 23.59
CA ASN A 56 35.96 10.59 24.41
C ASN A 56 34.58 9.93 24.41
N MET A 57 34.27 9.18 25.46
CA MET A 57 33.01 8.46 25.63
C MET A 57 31.76 9.38 25.53
N LYS A 58 31.82 10.59 26.10
CA LYS A 58 30.68 11.55 26.03
C LYS A 58 30.37 11.97 24.62
N LYS A 59 31.39 12.16 23.77
CA LYS A 59 31.16 12.47 22.35
C LYS A 59 30.58 11.29 21.60
N HIS A 60 31.05 10.06 21.90
CA HIS A 60 30.53 8.85 21.33
C HIS A 60 29.05 8.62 21.73
N GLU A 61 28.71 8.75 23.00
CA GLU A 61 27.33 8.65 23.48
C GLU A 61 26.40 9.65 22.79
N LYS A 62 26.86 10.89 22.58
CA LYS A 62 26.11 11.90 21.84
C LYS A 62 25.89 11.51 20.37
N GLN A 63 26.92 10.95 19.71
CA GLN A 63 26.82 10.45 18.35
C GLN A 63 25.79 9.30 18.26
N MET A 64 25.86 8.33 19.18
CA MET A 64 24.93 7.21 19.23
C MET A 64 23.49 7.65 19.53
N SER A 65 23.32 8.61 20.44
CA SER A 65 22.00 9.19 20.72
C SER A 65 21.40 9.88 19.48
N ARG A 66 22.20 10.63 18.73
CA ARG A 66 21.76 11.25 17.47
C ARG A 66 21.45 10.18 16.41
N GLU A 67 22.25 9.13 16.33
CA GLU A 67 22.00 8.02 15.42
C GLU A 67 20.65 7.36 15.69
N GLY A 68 20.33 7.09 16.96
CA GLY A 68 19.02 6.58 17.36
C GLY A 68 17.84 7.48 16.93
N THR A 69 18.04 8.80 16.96
CA THR A 69 17.05 9.76 16.45
C THR A 69 16.93 9.68 14.93
N LEU A 70 18.03 9.59 14.21
CA LEU A 70 18.06 9.47 12.75
C LEU A 70 17.35 8.21 12.26
N TRP A 71 17.47 7.10 12.97
CA TRP A 71 16.74 5.87 12.64
C TRP A 71 15.22 6.01 12.80
N LYS A 72 14.77 6.74 13.82
CA LYS A 72 13.33 7.07 13.96
C LYS A 72 12.84 7.95 12.81
N GLU A 73 13.63 8.96 12.42
CA GLU A 73 13.33 9.79 11.26
C GLU A 73 13.28 8.96 9.96
N TYR A 74 14.13 7.95 9.81
CA TYR A 74 14.12 7.03 8.67
C TYR A 74 12.84 6.19 8.60
N ASP A 75 12.34 5.71 9.74
CA ASP A 75 11.08 4.97 9.78
C ASP A 75 9.89 5.85 9.38
N GLU A 76 9.90 7.14 9.76
CA GLU A 76 8.90 8.10 9.27
C GLU A 76 9.00 8.32 7.75
N ILE A 77 10.22 8.30 7.18
CA ILE A 77 10.43 8.40 5.73
C ILE A 77 9.86 7.18 5.04
N LYS A 78 10.13 5.97 5.55
CA LYS A 78 9.53 4.73 5.04
C LYS A 78 8.00 4.75 5.09
N ALA A 79 7.41 5.33 6.12
CA ALA A 79 5.96 5.45 6.22
C ALA A 79 5.33 6.26 5.07
N ILE A 80 6.11 7.08 4.34
CA ILE A 80 5.63 7.75 3.13
C ILE A 80 5.34 6.72 2.01
N LEU A 81 6.12 5.64 1.92
CA LEU A 81 5.87 4.58 0.93
C LEU A 81 4.51 3.92 1.16
N ASN A 82 4.17 3.63 2.41
CA ASN A 82 2.85 3.09 2.76
C ASN A 82 1.72 4.08 2.40
N LYS A 83 1.98 5.40 2.55
CA LYS A 83 1.01 6.42 2.12
C LYS A 83 0.83 6.43 0.60
N ILE A 84 1.90 6.24 -0.18
CA ILE A 84 1.82 6.12 -1.64
C ILE A 84 0.98 4.89 -2.03
N GLU A 85 1.18 3.76 -1.38
CA GLU A 85 0.39 2.54 -1.62
C GLU A 85 -1.09 2.70 -1.24
N ALA A 86 -1.37 3.47 -0.21
CA ALA A 86 -2.73 3.72 0.26
C ALA A 86 -3.50 4.79 -0.56
N VAL A 87 -2.84 5.55 -1.45
CA VAL A 87 -3.53 6.55 -2.27
C VAL A 87 -4.63 5.89 -3.11
N GLY A 88 -5.84 6.42 -3.03
CA GLY A 88 -7.00 5.91 -3.78
C GLY A 88 -7.67 4.66 -3.18
N THR A 89 -7.28 4.21 -1.98
CA THR A 89 -7.96 3.10 -1.26
C THR A 89 -8.79 3.57 -0.07
N GLY A 90 -8.57 4.80 0.39
CA GLY A 90 -9.29 5.38 1.53
C GLY A 90 -10.48 6.24 1.11
N ALA A 91 -11.12 6.84 2.11
CA ALA A 91 -12.17 7.83 1.90
C ALA A 91 -11.64 9.03 1.11
N VAL A 92 -12.49 9.58 0.24
CA VAL A 92 -12.19 10.80 -0.51
C VAL A 92 -12.34 11.99 0.43
N ASP A 93 -11.35 12.89 0.43
CA ASP A 93 -11.47 14.15 1.14
C ASP A 93 -12.46 15.05 0.41
N LEU A 94 -13.57 15.37 1.07
CA LEU A 94 -14.63 16.20 0.49
C LEU A 94 -14.21 17.67 0.26
N SER A 95 -13.10 18.11 0.84
CA SER A 95 -12.53 19.43 0.58
C SER A 95 -11.71 19.49 -0.71
N ASP A 96 -11.41 18.34 -1.33
CA ASP A 96 -10.70 18.26 -2.60
C ASP A 96 -11.59 18.79 -3.74
N PRO A 97 -11.10 19.70 -4.60
CA PRO A 97 -11.86 20.23 -5.73
C PRO A 97 -12.42 19.16 -6.68
N HIS A 98 -11.75 18.00 -6.74
CA HIS A 98 -12.12 16.86 -7.58
C HIS A 98 -12.81 15.72 -6.82
N ALA A 99 -13.28 15.98 -5.59
CA ALA A 99 -13.92 14.97 -4.75
C ALA A 99 -15.12 14.30 -5.44
N ARG A 100 -15.93 15.08 -6.17
CA ARG A 100 -17.10 14.58 -6.88
C ARG A 100 -16.72 13.59 -7.98
N GLU A 101 -15.73 13.92 -8.78
CA GLU A 101 -15.22 13.09 -9.86
C GLU A 101 -14.61 11.81 -9.31
N MET A 102 -13.81 11.92 -8.24
CA MET A 102 -13.21 10.77 -7.55
C MET A 102 -14.27 9.80 -7.00
N LEU A 103 -15.34 10.33 -6.38
CA LEU A 103 -16.46 9.53 -5.87
C LEU A 103 -17.24 8.89 -7.00
N THR A 104 -17.45 9.60 -8.12
CA THR A 104 -18.13 9.07 -9.29
C THR A 104 -17.34 7.88 -9.89
N ASP A 105 -16.03 8.02 -10.03
CA ASP A 105 -15.14 6.94 -10.49
C ASP A 105 -15.18 5.72 -9.57
N GLN A 106 -15.16 5.96 -8.24
CA GLN A 106 -15.28 4.88 -7.25
C GLN A 106 -16.63 4.17 -7.35
N LEU A 107 -17.71 4.93 -7.46
CA LEU A 107 -19.06 4.38 -7.62
C LEU A 107 -19.16 3.50 -8.87
N GLN A 108 -18.65 3.97 -10.01
CA GLN A 108 -18.67 3.19 -11.26
C GLN A 108 -17.88 1.87 -11.13
N LYS A 109 -16.70 1.92 -10.48
CA LYS A 109 -15.89 0.70 -10.23
C LYS A 109 -16.61 -0.29 -9.32
N LEU A 110 -17.23 0.20 -8.24
CA LEU A 110 -18.02 -0.64 -7.32
C LEU A 110 -19.23 -1.23 -8.00
N GLN A 111 -19.93 -0.45 -8.83
CA GLN A 111 -21.07 -0.90 -9.61
C GLN A 111 -20.66 -2.02 -10.58
N ALA A 112 -19.59 -1.82 -11.33
CA ALA A 112 -19.06 -2.83 -12.24
C ALA A 112 -18.64 -4.12 -11.50
N GLN A 113 -18.06 -3.99 -10.32
CA GLN A 113 -17.70 -5.13 -9.47
C GLN A 113 -18.95 -5.85 -8.96
N LEU A 114 -19.96 -5.12 -8.51
CA LEU A 114 -21.23 -5.68 -8.08
C LEU A 114 -21.93 -6.47 -9.21
N ASP A 115 -22.00 -5.89 -10.40
CA ASP A 115 -22.60 -6.54 -11.57
C ASP A 115 -21.83 -7.81 -11.96
N ARG A 116 -20.50 -7.78 -11.89
CA ARG A 116 -19.66 -8.96 -12.10
C ARG A 116 -19.92 -10.03 -11.05
N ASN A 117 -20.02 -9.65 -9.76
CA ASN A 117 -20.32 -10.60 -8.68
C ASN A 117 -21.70 -11.23 -8.84
N LYS A 118 -22.72 -10.44 -9.22
CA LYS A 118 -24.06 -10.96 -9.54
C LYS A 118 -24.02 -11.95 -10.71
N ALA A 119 -23.27 -11.64 -11.76
CA ALA A 119 -23.11 -12.54 -12.91
C ALA A 119 -22.40 -13.84 -12.52
N LEU A 120 -21.33 -13.77 -11.71
CA LEU A 120 -20.61 -14.93 -11.16
C LEU A 120 -21.54 -15.80 -10.31
N ASN A 121 -22.32 -15.21 -9.43
CA ASN A 121 -23.27 -15.91 -8.59
C ASN A 121 -24.38 -16.60 -9.41
N ALA A 122 -24.90 -15.92 -10.43
CA ALA A 122 -25.89 -16.49 -11.36
C ALA A 122 -25.32 -17.67 -12.17
N TYR A 123 -24.10 -17.54 -12.65
CA TYR A 123 -23.38 -18.60 -13.36
C TYR A 123 -23.16 -19.82 -12.46
N TYR A 124 -22.66 -19.61 -11.23
CA TYR A 124 -22.44 -20.69 -10.27
C TYR A 124 -23.75 -21.42 -9.90
N ARG A 125 -24.86 -20.71 -9.70
CA ARG A 125 -26.17 -21.32 -9.43
C ARG A 125 -26.55 -22.29 -10.52
N LYS A 126 -26.27 -21.94 -11.80
CA LYS A 126 -26.62 -22.75 -12.97
C LYS A 126 -25.67 -23.93 -13.20
N HIS A 127 -24.36 -23.69 -13.06
CA HIS A 127 -23.32 -24.64 -13.47
C HIS A 127 -22.63 -25.37 -12.32
N LYS A 128 -22.81 -24.90 -11.06
CA LYS A 128 -22.13 -25.38 -9.86
C LYS A 128 -20.60 -25.33 -9.95
N SER A 129 -20.07 -24.54 -10.86
CA SER A 129 -18.64 -24.33 -11.12
C SER A 129 -18.42 -22.97 -11.76
N PHE A 130 -17.22 -22.39 -11.63
CA PHE A 130 -16.82 -21.16 -12.33
C PHE A 130 -16.07 -21.43 -13.64
N VAL A 131 -15.80 -22.68 -13.96
CA VAL A 131 -15.10 -23.06 -15.19
C VAL A 131 -15.95 -22.66 -16.42
N GLY A 132 -15.31 -21.88 -17.32
CA GLY A 132 -15.98 -21.34 -18.51
C GLY A 132 -16.70 -20.00 -18.33
N PHE A 133 -16.60 -19.37 -17.16
CA PHE A 133 -17.13 -18.00 -16.99
C PHE A 133 -16.28 -17.00 -17.81
N PRO A 134 -16.91 -16.10 -18.60
CA PRO A 134 -16.20 -15.11 -19.40
C PRO A 134 -15.32 -14.20 -18.53
N GLY A 135 -14.05 -14.08 -18.89
CA GLY A 135 -13.09 -13.24 -18.18
C GLY A 135 -12.44 -13.87 -16.94
N LEU A 136 -12.62 -15.19 -16.73
CA LEU A 136 -11.87 -15.96 -15.74
C LEU A 136 -10.93 -16.96 -16.44
N THR A 137 -9.68 -17.04 -15.96
CA THR A 137 -8.77 -18.12 -16.38
C THR A 137 -9.20 -19.44 -15.74
N ALA A 138 -8.88 -20.58 -16.37
CA ALA A 138 -9.22 -21.89 -15.83
C ALA A 138 -8.66 -22.12 -14.42
N GLU A 139 -7.44 -21.65 -14.15
CA GLU A 139 -6.81 -21.73 -12.83
C GLU A 139 -7.54 -20.87 -11.77
N ALA A 140 -7.90 -19.63 -12.13
CA ALA A 140 -8.66 -18.75 -11.24
C ALA A 140 -10.06 -19.30 -10.95
N ALA A 141 -10.73 -19.90 -11.94
CA ALA A 141 -12.02 -20.55 -11.78
C ALA A 141 -11.95 -21.77 -10.85
N ALA A 142 -10.93 -22.62 -11.02
CA ALA A 142 -10.70 -23.76 -10.15
C ALA A 142 -10.43 -23.34 -8.71
N LYS A 143 -9.59 -22.32 -8.51
CA LYS A 143 -9.30 -21.76 -7.20
C LYS A 143 -10.56 -21.21 -6.52
N LEU A 144 -11.34 -20.37 -7.19
CA LEU A 144 -12.60 -19.84 -6.67
C LEU A 144 -13.59 -20.94 -6.29
N THR A 145 -13.66 -22.02 -7.08
CA THR A 145 -14.53 -23.15 -6.77
C THR A 145 -14.08 -23.86 -5.50
N ALA A 146 -12.79 -24.09 -5.34
CA ALA A 146 -12.22 -24.71 -4.15
C ALA A 146 -12.38 -23.82 -2.90
N ASP A 147 -12.08 -22.53 -3.00
CA ASP A 147 -12.20 -21.56 -1.91
C ASP A 147 -13.66 -21.43 -1.44
N PHE A 148 -14.61 -21.46 -2.38
CA PHE A 148 -16.03 -21.44 -2.02
C PHE A 148 -16.50 -22.74 -1.37
N ALA A 149 -16.04 -23.90 -1.85
CA ALA A 149 -16.35 -25.19 -1.24
C ALA A 149 -15.84 -25.26 0.22
N ASP A 150 -14.62 -24.78 0.47
CA ASP A 150 -14.06 -24.67 1.82
C ASP A 150 -14.85 -23.68 2.70
N THR A 151 -15.27 -22.55 2.13
CA THR A 151 -16.12 -21.56 2.82
C THR A 151 -17.47 -22.16 3.21
N CYS A 152 -18.10 -22.93 2.33
CA CYS A 152 -19.37 -23.62 2.63
C CYS A 152 -19.22 -24.67 3.74
N GLN A 153 -18.07 -25.34 3.84
CA GLN A 153 -17.80 -26.27 4.93
C GLN A 153 -17.70 -25.56 6.28
N ARG A 154 -17.04 -24.39 6.29
CA ARG A 154 -16.88 -23.58 7.52
C ARG A 154 -18.13 -22.79 7.89
N CYS A 155 -18.88 -22.34 6.91
CA CYS A 155 -20.04 -21.46 7.08
C CYS A 155 -21.21 -21.98 6.21
N PRO A 156 -21.97 -23.01 6.67
CA PRO A 156 -23.03 -23.64 5.88
C PRO A 156 -24.20 -22.71 5.49
N TRP A 157 -24.32 -21.55 6.15
CA TRP A 157 -25.35 -20.54 5.83
C TRP A 157 -24.99 -19.64 4.66
N ILE A 158 -23.76 -19.73 4.11
CA ILE A 158 -23.34 -18.96 2.94
C ILE A 158 -23.75 -19.74 1.69
N ASP A 159 -24.71 -19.20 0.94
CA ASP A 159 -25.24 -19.78 -0.28
C ASP A 159 -24.70 -19.15 -1.57
N LYS A 160 -23.92 -18.06 -1.45
CA LYS A 160 -23.37 -17.28 -2.55
C LYS A 160 -21.85 -17.23 -2.49
N PRO A 161 -21.16 -17.54 -3.61
CA PRO A 161 -19.70 -17.52 -3.67
C PRO A 161 -19.09 -16.12 -3.63
N CYS A 162 -19.85 -15.11 -4.05
CA CYS A 162 -19.42 -13.71 -4.00
C CYS A 162 -20.43 -12.88 -3.22
N PRO A 163 -19.99 -12.04 -2.28
CA PRO A 163 -20.89 -11.14 -1.56
C PRO A 163 -21.40 -10.07 -2.54
N ASP A 164 -22.70 -10.13 -2.86
CA ASP A 164 -23.37 -9.16 -3.73
C ASP A 164 -24.28 -8.18 -2.97
N TYR A 165 -24.39 -8.38 -1.65
CA TYR A 165 -25.25 -7.63 -0.74
C TYR A 165 -24.47 -6.71 0.23
N GLU A 166 -23.16 -6.92 0.39
CA GLU A 166 -22.31 -6.10 1.27
C GLU A 166 -21.89 -4.76 0.63
N LEU A 167 -22.25 -4.56 -0.64
CA LEU A 167 -21.93 -3.36 -1.41
C LEU A 167 -23.12 -2.40 -1.56
N THR A 168 -24.21 -2.68 -0.90
CA THR A 168 -25.38 -1.80 -0.74
C THR A 168 -25.37 -1.22 0.65
#